data_a1b6b6f5a5fa7dba9fa4536df49ee51a
#
_entry.id   a1b6b6f5a5fa7dba9fa4536df49ee51a
#
_cell.length_a   1.000
_cell.length_b   1.000
_cell.length_c   1.000
_cell.angle_alpha   90.00
_cell.angle_beta   90.00
_cell.angle_gamma   90.00
#
_symmetry.space_group_name_H-M   'P 1'
#
loop_
_entity.id
_entity.type
_entity.pdbx_description
1 polymer ?
#
loop_
_entity_poly.entity_id
_entity_poly.type
_entity_poly.pdbx_seq_one_letter_code
_entity_poly.pdbx_strand_id
1 'polypeptide(L)'
;MNQNNTVETIIGAIVVAIAVAFIVFAYRSTSAGGIGGYEITAKMARVDGISVGTDVRLSGIKVGTVSDLTLNPNFLVTVHLRIRNDIQIPDDSSLIVTSSGLLGSSYVSISPGGDDTMLKDGGQIRTAQGSVDLMGLVGRFMNGGNTGGGGNNPQPQKPKPNQPPANNPPQNPASNLPKGE
;
A
#
# COMPACT_ATOMS: atom_id res chain seq x y z
N MET A 1 -50.31 48.99 -5.82
CA MET A 1 -50.18 47.60 -5.47
C MET A 1 -49.15 46.97 -6.39
N ASN A 2 -48.11 46.50 -5.78
CA ASN A 2 -47.16 45.41 -6.11
C ASN A 2 -45.96 45.70 -7.02
N GLN A 3 -45.41 46.90 -7.09
CA GLN A 3 -44.05 47.06 -7.70
C GLN A 3 -42.91 46.55 -6.79
N ASN A 4 -43.11 46.61 -5.46
CA ASN A 4 -42.06 46.19 -4.52
C ASN A 4 -41.85 44.67 -4.49
N ASN A 5 -42.90 43.87 -4.68
CA ASN A 5 -42.77 42.39 -4.68
C ASN A 5 -42.01 41.84 -5.90
N THR A 6 -42.10 42.53 -7.06
CA THR A 6 -41.39 42.15 -8.27
C THR A 6 -39.90 42.36 -8.13
N VAL A 7 -39.49 43.49 -7.52
CA VAL A 7 -38.09 43.79 -7.29
C VAL A 7 -37.49 42.78 -6.28
N GLU A 8 -38.21 42.49 -5.20
CA GLU A 8 -37.80 41.55 -4.17
C GLU A 8 -37.67 40.13 -4.74
N THR A 9 -38.59 39.72 -5.62
CA THR A 9 -38.50 38.43 -6.30
C THR A 9 -37.28 38.34 -7.24
N ILE A 10 -36.99 39.40 -7.99
CA ILE A 10 -35.84 39.44 -8.89
C ILE A 10 -34.51 39.37 -8.08
N ILE A 11 -34.40 40.08 -6.98
CA ILE A 11 -33.22 40.03 -6.11
C ILE A 11 -33.06 38.62 -5.54
N GLY A 12 -34.14 38.00 -5.05
CA GLY A 12 -34.11 36.65 -4.55
C GLY A 12 -33.68 35.60 -5.64
N ALA A 13 -34.21 35.77 -6.85
CA ALA A 13 -33.81 34.90 -7.96
C ALA A 13 -32.30 35.02 -8.34
N ILE A 14 -31.78 36.24 -8.32
CA ILE A 14 -30.36 36.51 -8.58
C ILE A 14 -29.47 35.85 -7.51
N VAL A 15 -29.84 35.99 -6.23
CA VAL A 15 -29.06 35.37 -5.13
C VAL A 15 -29.07 33.84 -5.25
N VAL A 16 -30.20 33.22 -5.54
CA VAL A 16 -30.33 31.79 -5.77
C VAL A 16 -29.49 31.36 -6.97
N ALA A 17 -29.53 32.10 -8.08
CA ALA A 17 -28.71 31.80 -9.27
C ALA A 17 -27.22 31.83 -8.98
N ILE A 18 -26.75 32.83 -8.21
CA ILE A 18 -25.35 32.94 -7.78
C ILE A 18 -24.97 31.78 -6.85
N ALA A 19 -25.83 31.42 -5.90
CA ALA A 19 -25.59 30.30 -5.00
C ALA A 19 -25.48 28.96 -5.75
N VAL A 20 -26.37 28.70 -6.70
CA VAL A 20 -26.33 27.51 -7.56
C VAL A 20 -25.06 27.49 -8.42
N ALA A 21 -24.70 28.63 -9.03
CA ALA A 21 -23.48 28.77 -9.81
C ALA A 21 -22.23 28.48 -8.96
N PHE A 22 -22.20 28.98 -7.72
CA PHE A 22 -21.09 28.73 -6.79
C PHE A 22 -21.00 27.26 -6.38
N ILE A 23 -22.14 26.60 -6.11
CA ILE A 23 -22.18 25.16 -5.79
C ILE A 23 -21.67 24.33 -6.97
N VAL A 24 -22.11 24.63 -8.19
CA VAL A 24 -21.66 23.94 -9.41
C VAL A 24 -20.16 24.18 -9.64
N PHE A 25 -19.70 25.39 -9.44
CA PHE A 25 -18.28 25.75 -9.53
C PHE A 25 -17.44 25.00 -8.49
N ALA A 26 -17.88 24.97 -7.22
CA ALA A 26 -17.21 24.25 -6.14
C ALA A 26 -17.14 22.74 -6.43
N TYR A 27 -18.23 22.17 -6.94
CA TYR A 27 -18.29 20.74 -7.31
C TYR A 27 -17.31 20.41 -8.44
N ARG A 28 -17.24 21.25 -9.47
CA ARG A 28 -16.29 21.08 -10.57
C ARG A 28 -14.84 21.33 -10.14
N SER A 29 -14.61 22.28 -9.25
CA SER A 29 -13.28 22.59 -8.74
C SER A 29 -12.75 21.48 -7.84
N THR A 30 -13.59 20.82 -7.06
CA THR A 30 -13.21 19.70 -6.20
C THR A 30 -12.94 18.42 -7.03
N SER A 31 -13.64 18.23 -8.15
CA SER A 31 -13.39 17.13 -9.09
C SER A 31 -12.25 17.41 -10.07
N ALA A 32 -11.78 18.68 -10.18
CA ALA A 32 -10.75 19.11 -11.11
C ALA A 32 -9.31 18.80 -10.64
N GLY A 33 -9.12 18.01 -9.60
CA GLY A 33 -7.84 17.39 -9.26
C GLY A 33 -7.35 16.34 -10.28
N GLY A 34 -8.01 16.19 -11.42
CA GLY A 34 -7.54 15.41 -12.55
C GLY A 34 -6.39 16.10 -13.26
N ILE A 35 -5.20 16.10 -12.67
CA ILE A 35 -3.97 16.34 -13.43
C ILE A 35 -4.03 15.34 -14.57
N GLY A 36 -4.09 15.84 -15.83
CA GLY A 36 -3.97 14.99 -17.02
C GLY A 36 -2.75 14.10 -16.80
N GLY A 37 -2.92 12.80 -16.79
CA GLY A 37 -1.88 11.86 -16.43
C GLY A 37 -2.24 10.47 -16.90
N TYR A 38 -1.28 9.56 -16.80
CA TYR A 38 -1.49 8.14 -17.02
C TYR A 38 -1.68 7.41 -15.67
N GLU A 39 -2.36 6.29 -15.72
CA GLU A 39 -2.65 5.49 -14.54
C GLU A 39 -1.71 4.29 -14.46
N ILE A 40 -1.12 4.09 -13.28
CA ILE A 40 -0.35 2.89 -12.96
C ILE A 40 -0.93 2.24 -11.70
N THR A 41 -0.69 0.96 -11.54
CA THR A 41 -1.21 0.20 -10.41
C THR A 41 -0.08 -0.41 -9.59
N ALA A 42 -0.37 -0.68 -8.32
CA ALA A 42 0.51 -1.47 -7.46
C ALA A 42 -0.34 -2.37 -6.55
N LYS A 43 0.12 -3.60 -6.31
CA LYS A 43 -0.55 -4.53 -5.39
C LYS A 43 0.23 -4.61 -4.10
N MET A 44 -0.47 -4.46 -2.97
CA MET A 44 0.15 -4.55 -1.65
C MET A 44 -0.80 -5.18 -0.63
N ALA A 45 -0.21 -5.74 0.43
CA ALA A 45 -0.98 -6.41 1.47
C ALA A 45 -1.66 -5.44 2.44
N ARG A 46 -1.10 -4.23 2.62
CA ARG A 46 -1.59 -3.21 3.57
C ARG A 46 -1.41 -1.81 3.01
N VAL A 47 -2.42 -0.97 3.24
CA VAL A 47 -2.48 0.42 2.74
C VAL A 47 -2.87 1.40 3.86
N ASP A 48 -2.45 1.10 5.10
CA ASP A 48 -2.81 1.92 6.24
C ASP A 48 -2.32 3.37 6.07
N GLY A 49 -3.20 4.30 6.35
CA GLY A 49 -2.90 5.73 6.32
C GLY A 49 -2.93 6.38 4.94
N ILE A 50 -3.31 5.65 3.87
CA ILE A 50 -3.55 6.24 2.55
C ILE A 50 -5.03 6.14 2.16
N SER A 51 -5.47 7.09 1.35
CA SER A 51 -6.83 7.20 0.81
C SER A 51 -6.79 7.81 -0.58
N VAL A 52 -7.91 7.82 -1.26
CA VAL A 52 -8.05 8.56 -2.53
C VAL A 52 -7.66 10.02 -2.32
N GLY A 53 -6.81 10.55 -3.20
CA GLY A 53 -6.23 11.89 -3.10
C GLY A 53 -4.91 11.96 -2.35
N THR A 54 -4.43 10.87 -1.72
CA THR A 54 -3.11 10.83 -1.09
C THR A 54 -2.01 11.14 -2.10
N ASP A 55 -1.01 11.91 -1.68
CA ASP A 55 0.12 12.31 -2.52
C ASP A 55 0.97 11.11 -2.95
N VAL A 56 1.33 11.10 -4.23
CA VAL A 56 2.36 10.22 -4.79
C VAL A 56 3.61 11.06 -5.04
N ARG A 57 4.73 10.64 -4.48
CA ARG A 57 6.01 11.37 -4.58
C ARG A 57 7.09 10.48 -5.19
N LEU A 58 7.85 11.07 -6.09
CA LEU A 58 9.07 10.49 -6.68
C LEU A 58 10.26 11.27 -6.13
N SER A 59 11.17 10.58 -5.44
CA SER A 59 12.33 11.24 -4.80
C SER A 59 11.95 12.44 -3.92
N GLY A 60 10.77 12.38 -3.24
CA GLY A 60 10.27 13.43 -2.37
C GLY A 60 9.40 14.50 -3.05
N ILE A 61 9.38 14.58 -4.38
CA ILE A 61 8.60 15.56 -5.15
C ILE A 61 7.24 14.96 -5.52
N LYS A 62 6.16 15.72 -5.32
CA LYS A 62 4.81 15.29 -5.71
C LYS A 62 4.70 15.18 -7.24
N VAL A 63 4.42 13.98 -7.71
CA VAL A 63 4.26 13.65 -9.14
C VAL A 63 2.86 13.18 -9.49
N GLY A 64 2.02 12.92 -8.49
CA GLY A 64 0.69 12.41 -8.71
C GLY A 64 -0.13 12.27 -7.44
N THR A 65 -1.21 11.51 -7.53
CA THR A 65 -2.12 11.18 -6.42
C THR A 65 -2.66 9.77 -6.56
N VAL A 66 -3.09 9.19 -5.44
CA VAL A 66 -3.90 7.96 -5.43
C VAL A 66 -5.27 8.28 -6.03
N SER A 67 -5.64 7.59 -7.11
CA SER A 67 -6.93 7.76 -7.80
C SER A 67 -8.01 6.84 -7.26
N ASP A 68 -7.65 5.59 -6.91
CA ASP A 68 -8.57 4.60 -6.36
C ASP A 68 -7.85 3.53 -5.54
N LEU A 69 -8.62 2.81 -4.70
CA LEU A 69 -8.16 1.70 -3.86
C LEU A 69 -9.16 0.55 -3.97
N THR A 70 -8.74 -0.57 -4.53
CA THR A 70 -9.62 -1.74 -4.75
C THR A 70 -9.11 -2.95 -3.96
N LEU A 71 -9.97 -3.52 -3.09
CA LEU A 71 -9.66 -4.77 -2.40
C LEU A 71 -9.99 -5.97 -3.30
N ASN A 72 -9.00 -6.79 -3.57
CA ASN A 72 -9.16 -7.99 -4.37
C ASN A 72 -9.67 -9.18 -3.52
N PRO A 73 -10.28 -10.22 -4.14
CA PRO A 73 -10.74 -11.41 -3.43
C PRO A 73 -9.64 -12.18 -2.67
N ASN A 74 -8.40 -12.01 -3.06
CA ASN A 74 -7.21 -12.58 -2.39
C ASN A 74 -6.67 -11.71 -1.24
N PHE A 75 -7.46 -10.72 -0.78
CA PHE A 75 -7.12 -9.78 0.29
C PHE A 75 -5.92 -8.87 0.01
N LEU A 76 -5.48 -8.78 -1.24
CA LEU A 76 -4.52 -7.76 -1.66
C LEU A 76 -5.27 -6.50 -2.09
N VAL A 77 -4.71 -5.34 -1.76
CA VAL A 77 -5.22 -4.06 -2.24
C VAL A 77 -4.50 -3.68 -3.51
N THR A 78 -5.25 -3.39 -4.56
CA THR A 78 -4.73 -2.71 -5.75
C THR A 78 -4.88 -1.21 -5.52
N VAL A 79 -3.76 -0.53 -5.53
CA VAL A 79 -3.69 0.94 -5.45
C VAL A 79 -3.53 1.49 -6.85
N HIS A 80 -4.44 2.36 -7.25
CA HIS A 80 -4.42 3.06 -8.52
C HIS A 80 -3.77 4.42 -8.31
N LEU A 81 -2.78 4.74 -9.11
CA LEU A 81 -1.96 5.93 -9.01
C LEU A 81 -2.06 6.72 -10.30
N ARG A 82 -2.50 7.97 -10.23
CA ARG A 82 -2.50 8.88 -11.36
C ARG A 82 -1.24 9.74 -11.33
N ILE A 83 -0.39 9.55 -12.34
CA ILE A 83 0.91 10.21 -12.47
C ILE A 83 0.84 11.24 -13.60
N ARG A 84 1.47 12.39 -13.42
CA ARG A 84 1.55 13.43 -14.45
C ARG A 84 2.25 12.93 -15.72
N ASN A 85 1.80 13.39 -16.87
CA ASN A 85 2.34 12.95 -18.20
C ASN A 85 3.80 13.36 -18.45
N ASP A 86 4.29 14.38 -17.74
CA ASP A 86 5.67 14.86 -17.85
C ASP A 86 6.68 13.98 -17.07
N ILE A 87 6.19 13.01 -16.29
CA ILE A 87 7.00 12.11 -15.46
C ILE A 87 6.92 10.70 -16.03
N GLN A 88 8.07 10.12 -16.34
CA GLN A 88 8.20 8.72 -16.75
C GLN A 88 8.77 7.90 -15.60
N ILE A 89 8.16 6.75 -15.34
CA ILE A 89 8.54 5.86 -14.23
C ILE A 89 9.08 4.56 -14.83
N PRO A 90 10.32 4.15 -14.51
CA PRO A 90 10.89 2.87 -14.96
C PRO A 90 10.07 1.66 -14.47
N ASP A 91 10.01 0.59 -15.26
CA ASP A 91 9.22 -0.63 -14.96
C ASP A 91 9.70 -1.37 -13.69
N ASP A 92 10.99 -1.26 -13.38
CA ASP A 92 11.63 -1.83 -12.19
C ASP A 92 11.57 -0.95 -10.94
N SER A 93 10.79 0.15 -11.00
CA SER A 93 10.60 1.05 -9.86
C SER A 93 9.92 0.33 -8.70
N SER A 94 10.22 0.78 -7.49
CA SER A 94 9.60 0.28 -6.26
C SER A 94 8.71 1.34 -5.61
N LEU A 95 7.69 0.86 -4.90
CA LEU A 95 6.71 1.70 -4.22
C LEU A 95 6.64 1.34 -2.74
N ILE A 96 6.63 2.34 -1.88
CA ILE A 96 6.45 2.19 -0.44
C ILE A 96 5.46 3.21 0.11
N VAL A 97 4.62 2.79 1.06
CA VAL A 97 3.80 3.71 1.86
C VAL A 97 4.59 4.13 3.08
N THR A 98 4.78 5.42 3.23
CA THR A 98 5.55 6.03 4.33
C THR A 98 4.85 7.29 4.85
N SER A 99 5.31 7.83 5.97
CA SER A 99 4.76 9.07 6.56
C SER A 99 5.77 10.21 6.57
N SER A 100 5.26 11.44 6.55
CA SER A 100 6.07 12.65 6.70
C SER A 100 6.44 12.86 8.16
N GLY A 101 7.46 12.14 8.65
CA GLY A 101 7.86 12.16 10.06
C GLY A 101 6.94 11.35 10.97
N LEU A 102 7.06 11.54 12.28
CA LEU A 102 6.35 10.74 13.29
C LEU A 102 4.84 11.05 13.39
N LEU A 103 4.43 12.27 13.09
CA LEU A 103 3.05 12.76 13.22
C LEU A 103 2.48 13.29 11.90
N GLY A 104 3.21 13.14 10.81
CA GLY A 104 2.79 13.59 9.49
C GLY A 104 1.82 12.64 8.81
N SER A 105 1.12 13.14 7.79
CA SER A 105 0.27 12.31 6.93
C SER A 105 1.09 11.30 6.13
N SER A 106 0.49 10.14 5.86
CA SER A 106 1.08 9.13 4.99
C SER A 106 1.04 9.57 3.53
N TYR A 107 2.00 9.11 2.75
CA TYR A 107 2.08 9.32 1.31
C TYR A 107 2.70 8.11 0.63
N VAL A 108 2.47 8.00 -0.66
CA VAL A 108 3.08 6.96 -1.50
C VAL A 108 4.41 7.48 -2.04
N SER A 109 5.50 6.80 -1.73
CA SER A 109 6.83 7.12 -2.24
C SER A 109 7.21 6.12 -3.33
N ILE A 110 7.59 6.62 -4.49
CA ILE A 110 8.16 5.84 -5.58
C ILE A 110 9.67 6.09 -5.60
N SER A 111 10.41 4.99 -5.59
CA SER A 111 11.85 5.00 -5.83
C SER A 111 12.09 4.49 -7.25
N PRO A 112 12.63 5.33 -8.15
CA PRO A 112 12.85 4.93 -9.53
C PRO A 112 13.90 3.82 -9.58
N GLY A 113 13.71 2.89 -10.51
CA GLY A 113 14.70 1.88 -10.86
C GLY A 113 15.71 2.38 -11.89
N GLY A 114 16.42 1.46 -12.49
CA GLY A 114 17.45 1.73 -13.52
C GLY A 114 17.12 1.18 -14.90
N ASP A 115 15.92 0.66 -15.12
CA ASP A 115 15.50 0.09 -16.40
C ASP A 115 15.21 1.22 -17.41
N ASP A 116 15.59 1.00 -18.67
CA ASP A 116 15.27 1.88 -19.78
C ASP A 116 13.80 1.77 -20.22
N THR A 117 13.11 0.72 -19.79
CA THR A 117 11.69 0.49 -20.08
C THR A 117 10.81 1.30 -19.14
N MET A 118 9.97 2.17 -19.69
CA MET A 118 9.06 3.02 -18.89
C MET A 118 7.67 2.41 -18.78
N LEU A 119 7.07 2.55 -17.60
CA LEU A 119 5.67 2.18 -17.36
C LEU A 119 4.75 3.00 -18.26
N LYS A 120 3.84 2.31 -18.94
CA LYS A 120 2.78 2.90 -19.76
C LYS A 120 1.48 2.97 -18.95
N ASP A 121 0.49 3.64 -19.52
CA ASP A 121 -0.87 3.65 -18.98
C ASP A 121 -1.38 2.22 -18.76
N GLY A 122 -1.94 1.95 -17.58
CA GLY A 122 -2.31 0.61 -17.12
C GLY A 122 -1.15 -0.26 -16.61
N GLY A 123 0.09 0.25 -16.60
CA GLY A 123 1.26 -0.46 -16.09
C GLY A 123 1.17 -0.80 -14.62
N GLN A 124 1.91 -1.82 -14.18
CA GLN A 124 1.93 -2.26 -12.79
C GLN A 124 3.33 -2.24 -12.20
N ILE A 125 3.51 -1.54 -11.08
CA ILE A 125 4.72 -1.63 -10.24
C ILE A 125 4.71 -3.00 -9.54
N ARG A 126 5.77 -3.79 -9.75
CA ARG A 126 5.89 -5.16 -9.24
C ARG A 126 6.36 -5.21 -7.80
N THR A 127 7.22 -4.29 -7.40
CA THR A 127 7.79 -4.21 -6.06
C THR A 127 7.08 -3.14 -5.25
N ALA A 128 6.10 -3.55 -4.42
CA ALA A 128 5.36 -2.64 -3.57
C ALA A 128 5.40 -3.13 -2.11
N GLN A 129 5.78 -2.25 -1.19
CA GLN A 129 5.75 -2.49 0.25
C GLN A 129 4.65 -1.66 0.88
N GLY A 130 3.78 -2.32 1.65
CA GLY A 130 2.76 -1.67 2.45
C GLY A 130 3.35 -0.83 3.59
N SER A 131 2.47 -0.07 4.26
CA SER A 131 2.82 0.75 5.41
C SER A 131 3.49 -0.06 6.53
N VAL A 132 4.58 0.47 7.08
CA VAL A 132 5.24 -0.08 8.27
C VAL A 132 4.69 0.67 9.49
N ASP A 133 4.11 -0.06 10.42
CA ASP A 133 3.65 0.51 11.70
C ASP A 133 4.86 0.78 12.62
N LEU A 134 5.40 1.98 12.53
CA LEU A 134 6.52 2.43 13.37
C LEU A 134 6.12 2.50 14.85
N MET A 135 4.85 2.87 15.15
CA MET A 135 4.35 2.93 16.53
C MET A 135 4.23 1.54 17.15
N GLY A 136 3.80 0.54 16.38
CA GLY A 136 3.80 -0.86 16.81
C GLY A 136 5.21 -1.40 17.08
N LEU A 137 6.20 -0.97 16.31
CA LEU A 137 7.61 -1.32 16.55
C LEU A 137 8.16 -0.66 17.82
N VAL A 138 7.90 0.63 18.03
CA VAL A 138 8.27 1.36 19.26
C VAL A 138 7.58 0.74 20.47
N GLY A 139 6.29 0.43 20.38
CA GLY A 139 5.53 -0.23 21.45
C GLY A 139 6.11 -1.60 21.83
N ARG A 140 6.53 -2.39 20.83
CA ARG A 140 7.21 -3.69 21.09
C ARG A 140 8.57 -3.51 21.75
N PHE A 141 9.33 -2.49 21.33
CA PHE A 141 10.62 -2.20 21.92
C PHE A 141 10.51 -1.69 23.35
N MET A 142 9.55 -0.82 23.64
CA MET A 142 9.32 -0.29 24.99
C MET A 142 8.70 -1.33 25.92
N ASN A 143 7.85 -2.22 25.40
CA ASN A 143 7.22 -3.28 26.21
C ASN A 143 8.08 -4.56 26.28
N GLY A 144 9.01 -4.76 25.35
CA GLY A 144 9.95 -5.90 25.32
C GLY A 144 11.14 -5.77 26.24
N GLY A 145 11.33 -4.61 26.90
CA GLY A 145 12.43 -4.36 27.82
C GLY A 145 12.32 -5.06 29.19
N ASN A 146 11.24 -5.79 29.48
CA ASN A 146 11.03 -6.43 30.79
C ASN A 146 10.74 -7.93 30.71
N THR A 147 11.30 -8.66 29.76
CA THR A 147 11.25 -10.13 29.81
C THR A 147 12.67 -10.66 29.57
N GLY A 148 13.42 -10.69 30.65
CA GLY A 148 14.57 -11.56 30.75
C GLY A 148 14.12 -13.02 30.74
N GLY A 149 14.67 -13.84 29.84
CA GLY A 149 14.70 -15.28 29.98
C GLY A 149 13.63 -16.05 29.19
N GLY A 150 14.04 -16.79 28.22
CA GLY A 150 13.25 -17.87 27.61
C GLY A 150 13.22 -17.80 26.10
N GLY A 151 14.31 -18.21 25.45
CA GLY A 151 14.40 -18.36 24.02
C GLY A 151 13.42 -19.41 23.49
N ASN A 152 12.74 -19.08 22.43
CA ASN A 152 12.42 -20.00 21.35
C ASN A 152 12.20 -19.15 20.10
N ASN A 153 13.31 -18.84 19.48
CA ASN A 153 13.32 -18.33 18.11
C ASN A 153 13.19 -19.54 17.17
N PRO A 154 12.13 -19.68 16.39
CA PRO A 154 12.13 -20.65 15.29
C PRO A 154 13.11 -20.13 14.23
N GLN A 155 14.36 -20.55 14.30
CA GLN A 155 15.28 -20.41 13.17
C GLN A 155 14.66 -21.07 11.93
N PRO A 156 14.72 -20.42 10.75
CA PRO A 156 14.47 -21.09 9.49
C PRO A 156 15.48 -22.25 9.36
N GLN A 157 14.98 -23.49 9.45
CA GLN A 157 15.81 -24.67 9.26
C GLN A 157 16.34 -24.65 7.82
N LYS A 158 17.63 -24.48 7.67
CA LYS A 158 18.34 -24.81 6.43
C LYS A 158 18.05 -26.29 6.10
N PRO A 159 17.79 -26.64 4.85
CA PRO A 159 17.68 -28.03 4.44
C PRO A 159 18.97 -28.75 4.83
N LYS A 160 18.86 -29.82 5.62
CA LYS A 160 19.97 -30.71 5.90
C LYS A 160 20.42 -31.36 4.58
N PRO A 161 21.72 -31.38 4.26
CA PRO A 161 22.22 -32.21 3.17
C PRO A 161 21.90 -33.66 3.46
N ASN A 162 21.45 -34.40 2.43
CA ASN A 162 21.18 -35.81 2.45
C ASN A 162 22.36 -36.58 3.08
N GLN A 163 22.17 -37.12 4.29
CA GLN A 163 23.06 -38.13 4.82
C GLN A 163 22.72 -39.45 4.16
N PRO A 164 23.69 -40.23 3.67
CA PRO A 164 23.47 -41.59 3.20
C PRO A 164 22.96 -42.48 4.35
N PRO A 165 22.14 -43.50 4.08
CA PRO A 165 21.59 -44.36 5.11
C PRO A 165 22.70 -45.06 5.90
N ALA A 166 22.64 -44.93 7.22
CA ALA A 166 23.54 -45.65 8.13
C ALA A 166 23.39 -47.13 7.93
N ASN A 167 24.53 -47.76 7.62
CA ASN A 167 24.70 -49.18 7.47
C ASN A 167 24.47 -49.87 8.83
N ASN A 168 23.26 -50.39 9.06
CA ASN A 168 23.01 -51.30 10.19
C ASN A 168 23.71 -52.62 9.92
N PRO A 169 24.56 -53.11 10.82
CA PRO A 169 25.12 -54.46 10.68
C PRO A 169 24.05 -55.52 10.82
N PRO A 170 24.16 -56.65 10.11
CA PRO A 170 23.12 -57.71 10.09
C PRO A 170 22.95 -58.29 11.49
N GLN A 171 21.72 -58.27 11.99
CA GLN A 171 21.33 -58.96 13.21
C GLN A 171 21.37 -60.47 12.96
N ASN A 172 22.17 -61.16 13.76
CA ASN A 172 22.33 -62.61 13.77
C ASN A 172 21.03 -63.29 14.28
N PRO A 173 20.39 -64.18 13.51
CA PRO A 173 19.11 -64.81 13.87
C PRO A 173 19.22 -66.03 14.80
N ALA A 174 20.22 -66.11 15.68
CA ALA A 174 20.49 -67.31 16.45
C ALA A 174 20.30 -67.17 17.97
N SER A 175 19.26 -66.48 18.46
CA SER A 175 19.01 -66.43 19.91
C SER A 175 17.53 -66.54 20.32
N ASN A 176 16.67 -67.20 19.53
CA ASN A 176 15.33 -67.54 19.98
C ASN A 176 15.11 -69.07 19.85
N LEU A 177 15.74 -69.83 20.75
CA LEU A 177 15.33 -71.19 21.05
C LEU A 177 14.51 -71.16 22.34
N PRO A 178 13.29 -71.69 22.38
CA PRO A 178 12.55 -71.87 23.59
C PRO A 178 13.15 -73.03 24.37
N LYS A 179 13.53 -72.81 25.64
CA LYS A 179 13.79 -73.92 26.60
C LYS A 179 12.46 -74.45 27.00
N GLY A 180 12.29 -75.76 26.59
CA GLY A 180 11.22 -76.58 27.09
C GLY A 180 11.49 -77.09 28.51
N GLU A 181 10.39 -77.49 29.15
CA GLU A 181 10.05 -78.07 30.43
C GLU A 181 9.75 -77.07 31.52
#